data_e9cb0396c63e5a0e31eb6cbbc8777a7e
#
_entry.id   e9cb0396c63e5a0e31eb6cbbc8777a7e
#
_cell.length_a   1.000
_cell.length_b   1.000
_cell.length_c   1.000
_cell.angle_alpha   90.00
_cell.angle_beta   90.00
_cell.angle_gamma   90.00
#
_symmetry.space_group_name_H-M   'P 1'
#
loop_
_entity.id
_entity.type
_entity.pdbx_description
1 polymer ?
#
loop_
_entity_poly.entity_id
_entity_poly.type
_entity_poly.pdbx_seq_one_letter_code
_entity_poly.pdbx_strand_id
1 'polypeptide(L)'
;MKKLSIVLVIFICALVSFIIWLNAGDEKLGLSDEEAEAVKPSKKPVIVLIIDSLMDQPLKKAIQEGRAPALKFFLENGHYEPEVASAYPTMSVAIDSTLLTGTYPNIHRVPGLVWYNQAGQRIVNYGSDKKEIAALGLKQTIEDGIYSLNHRHLNRKVTTVHEDLQKQGKQSASINGLIYRGPDRRELNIPPPLKKLRLMPEHMTVNGPALFSYGRFAQLDPDNSYHHIWQGYGVNDKFTAQEMAYLIKKRKLPALTVAYLPDFDHDAHKKGPKDMEGLEKMDRQLQRILNAYDSWRDAAEKAVWVVMGDGGQTSIGRDKDKAAIRLHSLFKGYRIAKINEGPDRKDQLLFAVNDRMAYIYVTDQNTPLQDAVNELKKDGRIAFTAWKKDGWIYVDSKRSLKPLRFRPQGGYQDPYGQSWTISGDFSLLDIKTDGASIMYGDYPDALARLYSAMHSHRGRFVIADAKPGFQFAGEKSPLHFGGGGHGSLYKTDSLAPMIIVGSEEVPAHLRHLELKDF
;
A
#
# COMPACT_ATOMS: atom_id res chain seq x y z
N MET A 1 1.02 51.48 3.14
CA MET A 1 2.02 50.53 2.62
C MET A 1 3.13 50.19 3.62
N LYS A 2 3.89 51.12 4.21
CA LYS A 2 5.00 50.81 5.15
C LYS A 2 4.59 49.96 6.38
N LYS A 3 3.42 50.21 7.00
CA LYS A 3 2.95 49.43 8.18
C LYS A 3 2.62 47.98 7.80
N LEU A 4 2.03 47.72 6.64
CA LEU A 4 1.71 46.36 6.16
C LEU A 4 2.98 45.56 5.87
N SER A 5 4.02 46.22 5.31
CA SER A 5 5.33 45.60 5.05
C SER A 5 6.05 45.23 6.35
N ILE A 6 5.97 46.05 7.40
CA ILE A 6 6.57 45.76 8.71
C ILE A 6 5.88 44.58 9.39
N VAL A 7 4.55 44.50 9.36
CA VAL A 7 3.78 43.39 9.92
C VAL A 7 4.11 42.08 9.20
N LEU A 8 4.24 42.11 7.87
CA LEU A 8 4.64 40.96 7.07
C LEU A 8 6.07 40.48 7.40
N VAL A 9 7.02 41.41 7.56
CA VAL A 9 8.40 41.06 7.95
C VAL A 9 8.45 40.46 9.34
N ILE A 10 7.73 41.02 10.32
CA ILE A 10 7.65 40.46 11.68
C ILE A 10 7.02 39.05 11.65
N PHE A 11 5.97 38.85 10.86
CA PHE A 11 5.35 37.54 10.71
C PHE A 11 6.30 36.51 10.08
N ILE A 12 7.04 36.90 9.04
CA ILE A 12 8.06 36.04 8.40
C ILE A 12 9.18 35.72 9.39
N CYS A 13 9.70 36.70 10.13
CA CYS A 13 10.74 36.48 11.13
C CYS A 13 10.26 35.57 12.26
N ALA A 14 9.03 35.74 12.73
CA ALA A 14 8.43 34.88 13.74
C ALA A 14 8.23 33.44 13.21
N LEU A 15 7.81 33.29 11.96
CA LEU A 15 7.66 31.99 11.31
C LEU A 15 9.02 31.29 11.13
N VAL A 16 10.05 32.01 10.68
CA VAL A 16 11.41 31.48 10.55
C VAL A 16 11.98 31.11 11.91
N SER A 17 11.83 31.96 12.93
CA SER A 17 12.27 31.65 14.28
C SER A 17 11.53 30.45 14.88
N PHE A 18 10.25 30.31 14.60
CA PHE A 18 9.45 29.16 15.01
C PHE A 18 9.91 27.86 14.31
N ILE A 19 10.22 27.93 13.00
CA ILE A 19 10.76 26.79 12.25
C ILE A 19 12.15 26.40 12.79
N ILE A 20 13.03 27.37 13.07
CA ILE A 20 14.35 27.13 13.66
C ILE A 20 14.19 26.49 15.04
N TRP A 21 13.31 27.03 15.89
CA TRP A 21 13.04 26.46 17.21
C TRP A 21 12.47 25.05 17.14
N LEU A 22 11.57 24.76 16.19
CA LEU A 22 11.03 23.42 15.98
C LEU A 22 12.13 22.40 15.64
N ASN A 23 13.13 22.80 14.85
CA ASN A 23 14.21 21.92 14.40
C ASN A 23 15.45 21.93 15.31
N ALA A 24 15.48 22.79 16.35
CA ALA A 24 16.60 22.83 17.29
C ALA A 24 16.64 21.56 18.15
N GLY A 25 17.82 20.95 18.26
CA GLY A 25 18.06 19.73 19.03
C GLY A 25 18.03 18.45 18.18
N ASP A 26 18.32 18.57 16.88
CA ASP A 26 18.52 17.40 16.02
C ASP A 26 19.77 16.60 16.46
N GLU A 27 19.57 15.31 16.68
CA GLU A 27 20.65 14.35 16.91
C GLU A 27 21.31 13.96 15.57
N LYS A 28 22.56 13.51 15.65
CA LYS A 28 23.28 13.00 14.49
C LYS A 28 22.60 11.71 13.99
N LEU A 29 22.18 11.74 12.73
CA LEU A 29 21.56 10.60 12.05
C LEU A 29 22.63 9.76 11.36
N GLY A 30 22.32 8.50 11.12
CA GLY A 30 23.16 7.57 10.36
C GLY A 30 23.52 6.31 11.12
N LEU A 31 24.00 5.33 10.40
CA LEU A 31 24.47 4.07 10.94
C LEU A 31 25.70 4.30 11.81
N SER A 32 25.72 3.81 13.04
CA SER A 32 26.92 3.84 13.88
C SER A 32 28.02 2.93 13.34
N ASP A 33 29.28 3.18 13.71
CA ASP A 33 30.41 2.35 13.28
C ASP A 33 30.23 0.89 13.74
N GLU A 34 29.75 0.68 14.98
CA GLU A 34 29.47 -0.66 15.53
C GLU A 34 28.38 -1.39 14.74
N GLU A 35 27.28 -0.71 14.41
CA GLU A 35 26.22 -1.28 13.58
C GLU A 35 26.72 -1.59 12.16
N ALA A 36 27.55 -0.70 11.60
CA ALA A 36 28.15 -0.91 10.28
C ALA A 36 29.09 -2.13 10.26
N GLU A 37 29.89 -2.35 11.34
CA GLU A 37 30.75 -3.51 11.47
C GLU A 37 29.99 -4.81 11.67
N ALA A 38 28.84 -4.77 12.34
CA ALA A 38 27.99 -5.93 12.58
C ALA A 38 27.28 -6.44 11.31
N VAL A 39 27.28 -5.67 10.22
CA VAL A 39 26.68 -6.07 8.95
C VAL A 39 27.52 -7.16 8.29
N LYS A 40 26.86 -8.29 7.97
CA LYS A 40 27.42 -9.40 7.19
C LYS A 40 26.99 -9.26 5.74
N PRO A 41 27.84 -8.71 4.84
CA PRO A 41 27.46 -8.53 3.45
C PRO A 41 27.30 -9.88 2.75
N SER A 42 26.29 -9.98 1.89
CA SER A 42 26.08 -11.15 1.03
C SER A 42 26.98 -11.09 -0.20
N LYS A 43 27.45 -12.26 -0.65
CA LYS A 43 28.20 -12.36 -1.92
C LYS A 43 27.31 -12.04 -3.12
N LYS A 44 26.05 -12.45 -3.10
CA LYS A 44 25.03 -12.16 -4.11
C LYS A 44 23.73 -11.78 -3.38
N PRO A 45 23.55 -10.51 -2.99
CA PRO A 45 22.36 -10.05 -2.29
C PRO A 45 21.14 -10.07 -3.21
N VAL A 46 19.96 -10.24 -2.63
CA VAL A 46 18.68 -10.02 -3.30
C VAL A 46 18.22 -8.60 -2.95
N ILE A 47 17.84 -7.83 -3.97
CA ILE A 47 17.32 -6.45 -3.85
C ILE A 47 15.91 -6.44 -4.44
N VAL A 48 14.92 -6.19 -3.58
CA VAL A 48 13.53 -5.99 -3.98
C VAL A 48 13.24 -4.50 -4.01
N LEU A 49 12.97 -3.95 -5.18
CA LEU A 49 12.55 -2.57 -5.38
C LEU A 49 11.04 -2.57 -5.63
N ILE A 50 10.28 -2.09 -4.64
CA ILE A 50 8.82 -1.91 -4.76
C ILE A 50 8.58 -0.48 -5.24
N ILE A 51 8.06 -0.33 -6.44
CA ILE A 51 7.71 0.97 -7.03
C ILE A 51 6.20 1.12 -6.95
N ASP A 52 5.74 1.99 -6.07
CA ASP A 52 4.32 2.20 -5.81
C ASP A 52 3.58 2.60 -7.08
N SER A 53 2.52 1.86 -7.39
CA SER A 53 1.68 2.05 -8.58
C SER A 53 2.39 1.89 -9.94
N LEU A 54 3.51 1.16 -10.03
CA LEU A 54 4.11 0.84 -11.33
C LEU A 54 3.16 -0.06 -12.15
N MET A 55 2.89 0.33 -13.38
CA MET A 55 1.95 -0.37 -14.28
C MET A 55 2.61 -0.74 -15.60
N ASP A 56 2.22 -1.90 -16.18
CA ASP A 56 2.79 -2.42 -17.43
C ASP A 56 2.72 -1.43 -18.61
N GLN A 57 1.54 -0.89 -18.91
CA GLN A 57 1.35 -0.02 -20.07
C GLN A 57 2.12 1.30 -19.98
N PRO A 58 2.09 2.05 -18.85
CA PRO A 58 2.94 3.22 -18.66
C PRO A 58 4.43 2.89 -18.75
N LEU A 59 4.88 1.78 -18.15
CA LEU A 59 6.27 1.30 -18.21
C LEU A 59 6.73 1.11 -19.66
N LYS A 60 6.01 0.32 -20.45
CA LYS A 60 6.34 0.05 -21.86
C LYS A 60 6.39 1.34 -22.68
N LYS A 61 5.43 2.23 -22.46
CA LYS A 61 5.36 3.52 -23.15
C LYS A 61 6.56 4.41 -22.79
N ALA A 62 6.92 4.51 -21.51
CA ALA A 62 8.07 5.30 -21.08
C ALA A 62 9.39 4.78 -21.66
N ILE A 63 9.55 3.47 -21.76
CA ILE A 63 10.71 2.84 -22.42
C ILE A 63 10.73 3.18 -23.92
N GLN A 64 9.59 3.08 -24.62
CA GLN A 64 9.48 3.42 -26.04
C GLN A 64 9.81 4.90 -26.32
N GLU A 65 9.44 5.79 -25.41
CA GLU A 65 9.74 7.22 -25.49
C GLU A 65 11.15 7.59 -25.01
N GLY A 66 11.96 6.60 -24.56
CA GLY A 66 13.33 6.84 -24.07
C GLY A 66 13.41 7.53 -22.70
N ARG A 67 12.31 7.57 -21.94
CA ARG A 67 12.19 8.25 -20.64
C ARG A 67 12.59 7.40 -19.45
N ALA A 68 12.70 6.09 -19.63
CA ALA A 68 12.94 5.13 -18.55
C ALA A 68 14.12 4.19 -18.89
N PRO A 69 15.37 4.73 -18.99
CA PRO A 69 16.52 3.93 -19.36
C PRO A 69 16.93 2.89 -18.32
N ALA A 70 16.70 3.12 -17.01
CA ALA A 70 16.98 2.13 -15.97
C ALA A 70 15.98 0.96 -16.03
N LEU A 71 14.70 1.25 -16.17
CA LEU A 71 13.68 0.21 -16.35
C LEU A 71 13.89 -0.57 -17.66
N LYS A 72 14.29 0.13 -18.74
CA LYS A 72 14.69 -0.52 -20.00
C LYS A 72 15.84 -1.50 -19.78
N PHE A 73 16.88 -1.07 -19.06
CA PHE A 73 18.04 -1.92 -18.74
C PHE A 73 17.62 -3.17 -17.97
N PHE A 74 16.78 -3.05 -16.92
CA PHE A 74 16.28 -4.19 -16.18
C PHE A 74 15.47 -5.14 -17.06
N LEU A 75 14.59 -4.60 -17.92
CA LEU A 75 13.74 -5.39 -18.81
C LEU A 75 14.56 -6.16 -19.86
N GLU A 76 15.63 -5.55 -20.41
CA GLU A 76 16.49 -6.16 -21.41
C GLU A 76 17.45 -7.23 -20.84
N ASN A 77 17.71 -7.21 -19.52
CA ASN A 77 18.64 -8.11 -18.85
C ASN A 77 17.96 -9.08 -17.88
N GLY A 78 16.64 -9.13 -17.84
CA GLY A 78 15.89 -9.94 -16.89
C GLY A 78 14.69 -10.66 -17.48
N HIS A 79 14.05 -11.46 -16.65
CA HIS A 79 12.75 -12.06 -16.91
C HIS A 79 11.64 -11.07 -16.57
N TYR A 80 10.70 -10.87 -17.49
CA TYR A 80 9.63 -9.88 -17.36
C TYR A 80 8.26 -10.54 -17.28
N GLU A 81 7.55 -10.27 -16.19
CA GLU A 81 6.16 -10.66 -15.98
C GLU A 81 5.27 -9.40 -15.91
N PRO A 82 4.38 -9.19 -16.90
CA PRO A 82 3.58 -7.96 -16.97
C PRO A 82 2.40 -7.92 -15.98
N GLU A 83 1.94 -9.07 -15.49
CA GLU A 83 0.65 -9.24 -14.83
C GLU A 83 0.74 -10.09 -13.56
N VAL A 84 1.38 -9.57 -12.51
CA VAL A 84 1.43 -10.21 -11.18
C VAL A 84 0.25 -9.71 -10.35
N ALA A 85 -0.57 -10.63 -9.84
CA ALA A 85 -1.77 -10.28 -9.09
C ALA A 85 -1.44 -9.86 -7.65
N SER A 86 -1.92 -8.67 -7.25
CA SER A 86 -1.76 -8.13 -5.90
C SER A 86 -2.84 -8.61 -4.92
N ALA A 87 -2.81 -8.12 -3.67
CA ALA A 87 -3.87 -8.36 -2.67
C ALA A 87 -5.14 -7.54 -2.97
N TYR A 88 -6.20 -7.77 -2.18
CA TYR A 88 -7.42 -6.96 -2.20
C TYR A 88 -7.86 -6.60 -0.77
N PRO A 89 -8.22 -5.32 -0.51
CA PRO A 89 -8.20 -4.18 -1.44
C PRO A 89 -6.78 -3.86 -1.92
N THR A 90 -6.69 -3.28 -3.12
CA THR A 90 -5.41 -2.89 -3.74
C THR A 90 -4.89 -1.60 -3.10
N MET A 91 -4.56 -1.67 -1.82
CA MET A 91 -3.96 -0.63 -0.99
C MET A 91 -2.56 -1.08 -0.58
N SER A 92 -1.55 -0.25 -0.79
CA SER A 92 -0.12 -0.60 -0.60
C SER A 92 0.16 -1.26 0.75
N VAL A 93 -0.46 -0.81 1.85
CA VAL A 93 -0.30 -1.45 3.17
C VAL A 93 -0.79 -2.91 3.22
N ALA A 94 -1.86 -3.25 2.49
CA ALA A 94 -2.38 -4.62 2.41
C ALA A 94 -1.56 -5.47 1.43
N ILE A 95 -1.10 -4.85 0.34
CA ILE A 95 -0.28 -5.50 -0.68
C ILE A 95 1.10 -5.83 -0.12
N ASP A 96 1.78 -4.86 0.51
CA ASP A 96 3.10 -5.05 1.12
C ASP A 96 3.04 -6.05 2.30
N SER A 97 1.93 -6.03 3.08
CA SER A 97 1.69 -7.06 4.08
C SER A 97 1.62 -8.45 3.44
N THR A 98 0.95 -8.57 2.29
CA THR A 98 0.85 -9.83 1.55
C THR A 98 2.22 -10.25 1.01
N LEU A 99 2.94 -9.35 0.38
CA LEU A 99 4.27 -9.57 -0.19
C LEU A 99 5.26 -10.04 0.89
N LEU A 100 5.36 -9.32 2.01
CA LEU A 100 6.38 -9.58 3.03
C LEU A 100 6.01 -10.72 4.00
N THR A 101 4.74 -11.17 4.01
CA THR A 101 4.31 -12.29 4.85
C THR A 101 3.99 -13.56 4.08
N GLY A 102 3.86 -13.50 2.75
CA GLY A 102 3.41 -14.63 1.91
C GLY A 102 1.97 -15.07 2.22
N THR A 103 1.12 -14.15 2.73
CA THR A 103 -0.26 -14.48 3.12
C THR A 103 -1.21 -13.36 2.73
N TYR A 104 -2.49 -13.68 2.51
CA TYR A 104 -3.53 -12.70 2.24
C TYR A 104 -4.12 -12.06 3.53
N PRO A 105 -4.92 -10.98 3.44
CA PRO A 105 -5.50 -10.25 4.59
C PRO A 105 -6.27 -11.11 5.60
N ASN A 106 -6.88 -12.22 5.20
CA ASN A 106 -7.54 -13.15 6.13
C ASN A 106 -6.58 -13.77 7.15
N ILE A 107 -5.28 -13.78 6.84
CA ILE A 107 -4.22 -14.36 7.68
C ILE A 107 -3.38 -13.24 8.31
N HIS A 108 -2.82 -12.31 7.50
CA HIS A 108 -1.97 -11.24 8.04
C HIS A 108 -2.74 -10.10 8.74
N ARG A 109 -4.07 -9.98 8.57
CA ARG A 109 -4.99 -9.09 9.32
C ARG A 109 -4.84 -7.59 9.06
N VAL A 110 -4.24 -7.16 7.97
CA VAL A 110 -4.23 -5.77 7.50
C VAL A 110 -5.29 -5.61 6.41
N PRO A 111 -6.48 -5.03 6.73
CA PRO A 111 -7.63 -5.08 5.82
C PRO A 111 -7.59 -4.06 4.68
N GLY A 112 -6.73 -3.05 4.76
CA GLY A 112 -6.65 -1.93 3.82
C GLY A 112 -6.06 -0.70 4.50
N LEU A 113 -6.11 0.45 3.82
CA LEU A 113 -5.57 1.72 4.31
C LEU A 113 -6.44 2.32 5.42
N VAL A 114 -7.77 2.22 5.27
CA VAL A 114 -8.77 2.73 6.20
C VAL A 114 -9.76 1.62 6.54
N TRP A 115 -9.94 1.33 7.83
CA TRP A 115 -10.85 0.28 8.29
C TRP A 115 -11.33 0.49 9.72
N TYR A 116 -12.45 -0.12 10.10
CA TYR A 116 -12.99 -0.04 11.46
C TYR A 116 -12.45 -1.17 12.34
N ASN A 117 -11.73 -0.78 13.38
CA ASN A 117 -11.31 -1.70 14.44
C ASN A 117 -12.42 -1.83 15.49
N GLN A 118 -13.19 -2.91 15.39
CA GLN A 118 -14.31 -3.16 16.30
C GLN A 118 -13.88 -3.30 17.77
N ALA A 119 -12.72 -3.88 18.03
CA ALA A 119 -12.20 -4.03 19.39
C ALA A 119 -11.79 -2.70 20.01
N GLY A 120 -11.22 -1.80 19.21
CA GLY A 120 -10.83 -0.45 19.61
C GLY A 120 -11.94 0.59 19.45
N GLN A 121 -13.11 0.21 18.90
CA GLN A 121 -14.25 1.09 18.63
C GLN A 121 -13.87 2.36 17.85
N ARG A 122 -12.95 2.25 16.87
CA ARG A 122 -12.45 3.40 16.12
C ARG A 122 -12.07 3.04 14.68
N ILE A 123 -12.02 4.05 13.82
CA ILE A 123 -11.37 3.95 12.51
C ILE A 123 -9.85 3.91 12.70
N VAL A 124 -9.20 3.00 12.02
CA VAL A 124 -7.75 2.94 11.81
C VAL A 124 -7.46 3.56 10.44
N ASN A 125 -6.43 4.40 10.38
CA ASN A 125 -5.97 5.04 9.15
C ASN A 125 -4.45 5.09 9.14
N TYR A 126 -3.82 4.48 8.14
CA TYR A 126 -2.36 4.40 8.05
C TYR A 126 -1.72 5.55 7.26
N GLY A 127 -2.50 6.58 6.90
CA GLY A 127 -1.98 7.76 6.21
C GLY A 127 -2.65 8.04 4.87
N SER A 128 -3.98 8.18 4.84
CA SER A 128 -4.73 8.48 3.62
C SER A 128 -4.51 9.92 3.09
N ASP A 129 -5.46 10.81 3.28
CA ASP A 129 -5.39 12.23 2.86
C ASP A 129 -5.37 13.18 4.06
N LYS A 130 -4.80 14.37 3.85
CA LYS A 130 -4.66 15.42 4.88
C LYS A 130 -5.98 15.78 5.57
N LYS A 131 -7.11 15.78 4.84
CA LYS A 131 -8.43 16.13 5.39
C LYS A 131 -8.98 15.02 6.27
N GLU A 132 -8.82 13.78 5.85
CA GLU A 132 -9.25 12.61 6.62
C GLU A 132 -8.35 12.42 7.85
N ILE A 133 -7.02 12.58 7.68
CA ILE A 133 -6.05 12.59 8.78
C ILE A 133 -6.37 13.67 9.82
N ALA A 134 -6.69 14.90 9.37
CA ALA A 134 -7.06 15.98 10.27
C ALA A 134 -8.37 15.69 11.04
N ALA A 135 -9.33 15.02 10.41
CA ALA A 135 -10.58 14.62 11.05
C ALA A 135 -10.38 13.52 12.10
N LEU A 136 -9.55 12.52 11.79
CA LEU A 136 -9.24 11.39 12.70
C LEU A 136 -8.24 11.73 13.79
N GLY A 137 -7.43 12.77 13.58
CA GLY A 137 -6.37 13.19 14.48
C GLY A 137 -4.98 12.73 14.01
N LEU A 138 -4.11 13.72 13.78
CA LEU A 138 -2.75 13.52 13.25
C LEU A 138 -1.92 12.56 14.11
N LYS A 139 -1.97 12.71 15.45
CA LYS A 139 -1.25 11.85 16.39
C LYS A 139 -1.62 10.38 16.22
N GLN A 140 -2.92 10.08 16.15
CA GLN A 140 -3.41 8.71 15.99
C GLN A 140 -2.98 8.12 14.65
N THR A 141 -3.10 8.89 13.56
CA THR A 141 -2.70 8.41 12.22
C THR A 141 -1.20 8.14 12.12
N ILE A 142 -0.37 9.00 12.71
CA ILE A 142 1.10 8.77 12.79
C ILE A 142 1.38 7.47 13.57
N GLU A 143 0.75 7.28 14.73
CA GLU A 143 0.92 6.06 15.53
C GLU A 143 0.42 4.83 14.78
N ASP A 144 -0.71 4.92 14.07
CA ASP A 144 -1.25 3.81 13.30
C ASP A 144 -0.31 3.41 12.14
N GLY A 145 0.21 4.37 11.38
CA GLY A 145 1.10 4.11 10.24
C GLY A 145 2.51 3.66 10.66
N ILE A 146 3.13 4.39 11.57
CA ILE A 146 4.53 4.12 11.94
C ILE A 146 4.65 2.91 12.87
N TYR A 147 3.77 2.76 13.86
CA TYR A 147 3.90 1.72 14.89
C TYR A 147 2.85 0.61 14.77
N SER A 148 1.56 0.99 14.80
CA SER A 148 0.50 0.00 15.00
C SER A 148 0.36 -0.97 13.82
N LEU A 149 0.59 -0.52 12.59
CA LEU A 149 0.58 -1.36 11.40
C LEU A 149 1.48 -2.59 11.60
N ASN A 150 2.74 -2.39 11.95
CA ASN A 150 3.73 -3.45 12.08
C ASN A 150 3.65 -4.23 13.41
N HIS A 151 3.23 -3.59 14.52
CA HIS A 151 3.37 -4.18 15.85
C HIS A 151 2.06 -4.60 16.51
N ARG A 152 0.91 -4.06 16.07
CA ARG A 152 -0.41 -4.34 16.66
C ARG A 152 -1.38 -4.97 15.67
N HIS A 153 -1.39 -4.50 14.42
CA HIS A 153 -2.40 -4.88 13.42
C HIS A 153 -1.92 -6.05 12.55
N LEU A 154 -0.67 -6.01 12.09
CA LEU A 154 -0.07 -7.17 11.40
C LEU A 154 -0.04 -8.37 12.36
N ASN A 155 -0.70 -9.46 11.97
CA ASN A 155 -0.86 -10.65 12.80
C ASN A 155 0.48 -11.20 13.27
N ARG A 156 0.65 -11.34 14.58
CA ARG A 156 1.88 -11.88 15.19
C ARG A 156 2.10 -13.39 14.97
N LYS A 157 1.07 -14.10 14.49
CA LYS A 157 1.17 -15.54 14.17
C LYS A 157 1.78 -15.81 12.80
N VAL A 158 1.94 -14.78 11.97
CA VAL A 158 2.66 -14.86 10.70
C VAL A 158 4.00 -14.14 10.82
N THR A 159 5.02 -14.68 10.18
CA THR A 159 6.34 -14.07 10.12
C THR A 159 6.51 -13.26 8.84
N THR A 160 7.29 -12.19 8.93
CA THR A 160 7.76 -11.48 7.75
C THR A 160 9.00 -12.17 7.17
N VAL A 161 9.36 -11.84 5.94
CA VAL A 161 10.61 -12.31 5.33
C VAL A 161 11.83 -11.93 6.16
N HIS A 162 11.83 -10.76 6.82
CA HIS A 162 12.91 -10.33 7.70
C HIS A 162 13.09 -11.24 8.92
N GLU A 163 11.97 -11.64 9.53
CA GLU A 163 11.96 -12.56 10.68
C GLU A 163 12.40 -13.98 10.28
N ASP A 164 12.04 -14.44 9.07
CA ASP A 164 12.40 -15.78 8.59
C ASP A 164 13.87 -15.87 8.16
N LEU A 165 14.42 -14.83 7.53
CA LEU A 165 15.84 -14.76 7.19
C LEU A 165 16.72 -14.80 8.45
N GLN A 166 16.31 -14.11 9.53
CA GLN A 166 17.07 -14.18 10.77
C GLN A 166 17.10 -15.59 11.36
N LYS A 167 16.00 -16.35 11.33
CA LYS A 167 15.98 -17.76 11.76
C LYS A 167 16.98 -18.62 10.99
N GLN A 168 17.31 -18.22 9.75
CA GLN A 168 18.33 -18.84 8.91
C GLN A 168 19.74 -18.26 9.15
N GLY A 169 19.91 -17.37 10.12
CA GLY A 169 21.18 -16.69 10.39
C GLY A 169 21.59 -15.64 9.34
N LYS A 170 20.63 -15.23 8.47
CA LYS A 170 20.82 -14.21 7.43
C LYS A 170 20.30 -12.86 7.90
N GLN A 171 20.98 -11.79 7.53
CA GLN A 171 20.54 -10.41 7.80
C GLN A 171 19.75 -9.86 6.61
N SER A 172 18.89 -8.89 6.91
CA SER A 172 18.12 -8.17 5.91
C SER A 172 18.07 -6.67 6.18
N ALA A 173 17.68 -5.90 5.17
CA ALA A 173 17.45 -4.46 5.23
C ALA A 173 16.04 -4.10 4.79
N SER A 174 15.47 -3.05 5.40
CA SER A 174 14.26 -2.37 4.94
C SER A 174 14.54 -0.88 4.78
N ILE A 175 14.28 -0.32 3.62
CA ILE A 175 14.43 1.10 3.32
C ILE A 175 13.07 1.66 2.91
N ASN A 176 12.48 2.51 3.75
CA ASN A 176 11.14 3.07 3.58
C ASN A 176 10.02 2.04 3.40
N GLY A 177 10.26 0.76 3.70
CA GLY A 177 9.22 -0.28 3.60
C GLY A 177 8.04 0.02 4.52
N LEU A 178 6.81 -0.07 4.02
CA LEU A 178 5.60 0.09 4.81
C LEU A 178 5.49 -1.04 5.85
N ILE A 179 5.86 -2.24 5.45
CA ILE A 179 6.00 -3.40 6.33
C ILE A 179 7.48 -3.66 6.56
N TYR A 180 7.92 -3.40 7.78
CA TYR A 180 9.32 -3.50 8.17
C TYR A 180 9.53 -4.40 9.40
N ARG A 181 8.47 -4.99 9.96
CA ARG A 181 8.61 -5.82 11.16
C ARG A 181 9.70 -6.86 10.97
N GLY A 182 10.65 -6.85 11.89
CA GLY A 182 11.83 -7.70 11.90
C GLY A 182 12.21 -8.10 13.32
N PRO A 183 13.36 -8.79 13.48
CA PRO A 183 13.76 -9.35 14.76
C PRO A 183 14.43 -8.35 15.70
N ASP A 184 15.05 -7.29 15.17
CA ASP A 184 15.94 -6.42 15.92
C ASP A 184 15.21 -5.22 16.50
N ARG A 185 15.50 -4.91 17.76
CA ARG A 185 14.94 -3.73 18.42
C ARG A 185 15.65 -2.47 17.92
N ARG A 186 14.87 -1.48 17.46
CA ARG A 186 15.34 -0.21 16.91
C ARG A 186 14.66 0.95 17.61
N GLU A 187 15.42 1.92 18.10
CA GLU A 187 14.88 3.17 18.59
C GLU A 187 14.74 4.15 17.43
N LEU A 188 13.57 4.78 17.32
CA LEU A 188 13.31 5.77 16.26
C LEU A 188 13.83 7.15 16.70
N ASN A 189 14.47 7.83 15.78
CA ASN A 189 14.84 9.23 15.95
C ASN A 189 13.62 10.12 15.64
N ILE A 190 12.89 10.49 16.68
CA ILE A 190 11.68 11.29 16.52
C ILE A 190 12.05 12.73 16.21
N PRO A 191 11.60 13.30 15.06
CA PRO A 191 11.85 14.69 14.71
C PRO A 191 11.40 15.67 15.80
N PRO A 192 12.22 16.69 16.15
CA PRO A 192 11.90 17.65 17.21
C PRO A 192 10.52 18.31 17.09
N PRO A 193 10.01 18.66 15.87
CA PRO A 193 8.65 19.17 15.74
C PRO A 193 7.58 18.24 16.27
N LEU A 194 7.72 16.92 16.02
CA LEU A 194 6.75 15.91 16.44
C LEU A 194 6.77 15.69 17.97
N LYS A 195 7.96 15.75 18.58
CA LYS A 195 8.13 15.71 20.05
C LYS A 195 7.49 16.97 20.68
N LYS A 196 7.93 18.16 20.25
CA LYS A 196 7.49 19.46 20.82
C LYS A 196 5.98 19.69 20.70
N LEU A 197 5.37 19.26 19.60
CA LEU A 197 3.93 19.32 19.38
C LEU A 197 3.16 18.13 20.00
N ARG A 198 3.85 17.22 20.71
CA ARG A 198 3.30 16.03 21.35
C ARG A 198 2.53 15.11 20.37
N LEU A 199 2.90 15.14 19.10
CA LEU A 199 2.35 14.25 18.07
C LEU A 199 2.95 12.85 18.14
N MET A 200 4.17 12.73 18.65
CA MET A 200 4.85 11.47 18.94
C MET A 200 5.47 11.52 20.34
N PRO A 201 5.70 10.37 21.00
CA PRO A 201 6.44 10.30 22.26
C PRO A 201 7.91 10.70 22.04
N GLU A 202 8.61 11.02 23.12
CA GLU A 202 10.05 11.34 23.07
C GLU A 202 10.88 10.14 22.61
N HIS A 203 10.50 8.95 23.04
CA HIS A 203 11.13 7.68 22.71
C HIS A 203 10.11 6.72 22.10
N MET A 204 10.43 6.11 20.99
CA MET A 204 9.63 5.06 20.35
C MET A 204 10.54 3.96 19.82
N THR A 205 10.33 2.76 20.31
CA THR A 205 11.07 1.57 19.87
C THR A 205 10.20 0.73 18.96
N VAL A 206 10.76 0.28 17.85
CA VAL A 206 10.14 -0.65 16.91
C VAL A 206 10.98 -1.91 16.77
N ASN A 207 10.41 -2.96 16.20
CA ASN A 207 11.16 -4.13 15.79
C ASN A 207 11.32 -4.08 14.26
N GLY A 208 12.55 -4.03 13.80
CA GLY A 208 12.90 -3.94 12.38
C GLY A 208 13.95 -4.98 11.98
N PRO A 209 14.41 -4.98 10.72
CA PRO A 209 15.53 -5.80 10.27
C PRO A 209 16.88 -5.27 10.78
N ALA A 210 17.96 -6.01 10.50
CA ALA A 210 19.32 -5.67 10.91
C ALA A 210 19.77 -4.28 10.40
N LEU A 211 19.38 -3.92 9.19
CA LEU A 211 19.53 -2.58 8.64
C LEU A 211 18.14 -1.99 8.40
N PHE A 212 17.85 -0.91 9.09
CA PHE A 212 16.54 -0.28 9.06
C PHE A 212 16.64 1.20 8.74
N SER A 213 15.97 1.63 7.68
CA SER A 213 15.84 3.02 7.28
C SER A 213 14.37 3.36 7.02
N TYR A 214 13.88 4.42 7.65
CA TYR A 214 12.50 4.89 7.53
C TYR A 214 12.48 6.43 7.59
N GLY A 215 12.86 7.03 6.50
CA GLY A 215 13.04 8.47 6.42
C GLY A 215 13.90 9.02 7.56
N ARG A 216 13.47 10.16 8.12
CA ARG A 216 14.15 10.80 9.25
C ARG A 216 14.08 10.01 10.56
N PHE A 217 13.16 9.05 10.67
CA PHE A 217 12.99 8.27 11.89
C PHE A 217 14.09 7.21 12.09
N ALA A 218 14.66 6.72 11.01
CA ALA A 218 15.81 5.83 11.00
C ALA A 218 16.56 6.02 9.68
N GLN A 219 17.83 6.34 9.73
CA GLN A 219 18.66 6.67 8.57
C GLN A 219 19.95 5.86 8.63
N LEU A 220 20.44 5.41 7.47
CA LEU A 220 21.69 4.67 7.34
C LEU A 220 22.83 5.57 6.84
N ASP A 221 22.58 6.35 5.78
CA ASP A 221 23.53 7.30 5.24
C ASP A 221 23.49 8.61 6.04
N PRO A 222 24.54 8.95 6.83
CA PRO A 222 24.55 10.18 7.64
C PRO A 222 24.45 11.47 6.79
N ASP A 223 24.78 11.39 5.52
CA ASP A 223 24.77 12.53 4.59
C ASP A 223 23.48 12.64 3.79
N ASN A 224 22.48 11.75 4.02
CA ASN A 224 21.22 11.81 3.32
C ASN A 224 20.36 12.99 3.81
N SER A 225 20.26 14.02 2.99
CA SER A 225 19.54 15.26 3.28
C SER A 225 18.09 15.30 2.74
N TYR A 226 17.58 14.23 2.14
CA TYR A 226 16.23 14.18 1.56
C TYR A 226 15.13 13.89 2.58
N HIS A 227 15.29 14.31 3.84
CA HIS A 227 14.40 14.00 4.96
C HIS A 227 13.69 15.21 5.60
N HIS A 228 13.64 16.35 4.92
CA HIS A 228 12.95 17.53 5.45
C HIS A 228 11.43 17.32 5.52
N ILE A 229 10.74 18.11 6.35
CA ILE A 229 9.28 18.07 6.52
C ILE A 229 8.52 18.21 5.18
N TRP A 230 9.00 19.11 4.28
CA TRP A 230 8.40 19.29 2.95
C TRP A 230 8.74 18.17 1.96
N GLN A 231 9.57 17.23 2.35
CA GLN A 231 9.93 16.00 1.64
C GLN A 231 9.33 14.75 2.33
N GLY A 232 8.23 14.92 3.06
CA GLY A 232 7.56 13.83 3.75
C GLY A 232 8.40 13.16 4.84
N TYR A 233 9.29 13.92 5.50
CA TYR A 233 10.26 13.38 6.47
C TYR A 233 11.11 12.22 5.91
N GLY A 234 11.38 12.20 4.61
CA GLY A 234 12.23 11.20 3.97
C GLY A 234 11.47 9.98 3.39
N VAL A 235 10.16 9.92 3.52
CA VAL A 235 9.36 8.90 2.80
C VAL A 235 9.18 9.39 1.36
N ASN A 236 10.24 9.24 0.55
CA ASN A 236 10.30 9.65 -0.86
C ASN A 236 11.39 8.88 -1.62
N ASP A 237 11.28 8.85 -2.95
CA ASP A 237 12.18 8.11 -3.83
C ASP A 237 13.65 8.55 -3.73
N LYS A 238 13.90 9.86 -3.56
CA LYS A 238 15.27 10.40 -3.48
C LYS A 238 15.99 9.92 -2.23
N PHE A 239 15.27 9.87 -1.11
CA PHE A 239 15.81 9.35 0.14
C PHE A 239 16.11 7.85 -0.01
N THR A 240 15.15 7.07 -0.50
CA THR A 240 15.32 5.63 -0.75
C THR A 240 16.52 5.34 -1.65
N ALA A 241 16.66 6.08 -2.76
CA ALA A 241 17.77 5.90 -3.69
C ALA A 241 19.13 6.26 -3.07
N GLN A 242 19.19 7.28 -2.20
CA GLN A 242 20.42 7.66 -1.50
C GLN A 242 20.84 6.58 -0.49
N GLU A 243 19.90 6.05 0.32
CA GLU A 243 20.16 4.96 1.26
C GLU A 243 20.68 3.70 0.54
N MET A 244 20.03 3.34 -0.57
CA MET A 244 20.46 2.22 -1.41
C MET A 244 21.87 2.43 -1.95
N ALA A 245 22.14 3.61 -2.54
CA ALA A 245 23.46 3.96 -3.07
C ALA A 245 24.56 3.93 -2.00
N TYR A 246 24.22 4.33 -0.78
CA TYR A 246 25.13 4.26 0.37
C TYR A 246 25.51 2.81 0.70
N LEU A 247 24.51 1.91 0.86
CA LEU A 247 24.78 0.50 1.16
C LEU A 247 25.60 -0.18 0.07
N ILE A 248 25.33 0.11 -1.20
CA ILE A 248 26.07 -0.42 -2.35
C ILE A 248 27.53 0.04 -2.29
N LYS A 249 27.78 1.34 -2.20
CA LYS A 249 29.13 1.92 -2.16
C LYS A 249 29.96 1.45 -0.95
N LYS A 250 29.31 1.29 0.18
CA LYS A 250 29.94 0.75 1.40
C LYS A 250 30.11 -0.76 1.38
N ARG A 251 29.57 -1.46 0.36
CA ARG A 251 29.55 -2.94 0.26
C ARG A 251 28.90 -3.59 1.49
N LYS A 252 27.77 -3.02 1.93
CA LYS A 252 27.04 -3.41 3.15
C LYS A 252 25.65 -3.98 2.84
N LEU A 253 25.41 -4.44 1.61
CA LEU A 253 24.17 -5.11 1.27
C LEU A 253 24.07 -6.47 1.99
N PRO A 254 23.03 -6.70 2.81
CA PRO A 254 22.79 -7.98 3.48
C PRO A 254 22.20 -9.01 2.49
N ALA A 255 21.75 -10.15 2.98
CA ALA A 255 21.17 -11.19 2.13
C ALA A 255 19.94 -10.72 1.34
N LEU A 256 19.08 -9.90 1.97
CA LEU A 256 17.92 -9.28 1.33
C LEU A 256 17.86 -7.79 1.68
N THR A 257 17.58 -6.96 0.69
CA THR A 257 17.21 -5.54 0.89
C THR A 257 15.88 -5.28 0.22
N VAL A 258 14.88 -4.82 0.99
CA VAL A 258 13.59 -4.34 0.48
C VAL A 258 13.60 -2.82 0.51
N ALA A 259 13.41 -2.18 -0.64
CA ALA A 259 13.39 -0.73 -0.76
C ALA A 259 12.11 -0.28 -1.48
N TYR A 260 11.41 0.70 -0.87
CA TYR A 260 10.13 1.21 -1.35
C TYR A 260 10.28 2.61 -1.95
N LEU A 261 9.71 2.82 -3.13
CA LEU A 261 9.72 4.06 -3.89
C LEU A 261 8.27 4.58 -4.05
N PRO A 262 7.83 5.55 -3.23
CA PRO A 262 6.43 5.96 -3.12
C PRO A 262 5.97 7.05 -4.08
N ASP A 263 6.88 7.81 -4.72
CA ASP A 263 6.53 9.10 -5.33
C ASP A 263 5.65 8.98 -6.58
N PHE A 264 5.79 7.88 -7.35
CA PHE A 264 5.04 7.72 -8.59
C PHE A 264 3.53 7.52 -8.34
N ASP A 265 3.13 6.81 -7.27
CA ASP A 265 1.73 6.70 -6.85
C ASP A 265 1.09 8.07 -6.65
N HIS A 266 1.77 8.95 -5.91
CA HIS A 266 1.28 10.30 -5.65
C HIS A 266 1.12 11.14 -6.93
N ASP A 267 2.06 11.04 -7.88
CA ASP A 267 1.97 11.71 -9.16
C ASP A 267 0.82 11.12 -10.01
N ALA A 268 0.63 9.80 -10.00
CA ALA A 268 -0.47 9.13 -10.70
C ALA A 268 -1.86 9.49 -10.13
N HIS A 269 -1.99 9.62 -8.81
CA HIS A 269 -3.23 10.12 -8.18
C HIS A 269 -3.61 11.53 -8.65
N LYS A 270 -2.64 12.39 -8.96
CA LYS A 270 -2.88 13.77 -9.38
C LYS A 270 -3.10 13.91 -10.89
N LYS A 271 -2.27 13.23 -11.68
CA LYS A 271 -2.18 13.43 -13.14
C LYS A 271 -2.77 12.27 -13.95
N GLY A 272 -3.08 11.17 -13.26
CA GLY A 272 -3.58 9.93 -13.83
C GLY A 272 -2.50 8.88 -14.05
N PRO A 273 -2.91 7.62 -14.26
CA PRO A 273 -1.99 6.48 -14.36
C PRO A 273 -1.04 6.52 -15.57
N LYS A 274 -1.22 7.47 -16.48
CA LYS A 274 -0.38 7.68 -17.67
C LYS A 274 0.61 8.83 -17.50
N ASP A 275 0.93 9.24 -16.27
CA ASP A 275 1.90 10.31 -16.01
C ASP A 275 3.33 9.90 -16.33
N MET A 276 3.78 10.27 -17.53
CA MET A 276 5.13 9.97 -17.98
C MET A 276 6.21 10.78 -17.24
N GLU A 277 5.88 11.96 -16.72
CA GLU A 277 6.83 12.80 -15.97
C GLU A 277 7.13 12.18 -14.59
N GLY A 278 6.10 11.67 -13.89
CA GLY A 278 6.27 10.96 -12.62
C GLY A 278 7.13 9.71 -12.79
N LEU A 279 6.84 8.91 -13.82
CA LEU A 279 7.60 7.69 -14.11
C LEU A 279 9.07 8.00 -14.48
N GLU A 280 9.33 9.05 -15.26
CA GLU A 280 10.68 9.51 -15.57
C GLU A 280 11.44 9.97 -14.32
N LYS A 281 10.78 10.67 -13.39
CA LYS A 281 11.39 11.08 -12.10
C LYS A 281 11.78 9.86 -11.27
N MET A 282 10.93 8.87 -11.19
CA MET A 282 11.18 7.61 -10.49
C MET A 282 12.35 6.86 -11.15
N ASP A 283 12.35 6.70 -12.48
CA ASP A 283 13.44 6.04 -13.22
C ASP A 283 14.81 6.72 -12.98
N ARG A 284 14.87 8.06 -12.84
CA ARG A 284 16.11 8.75 -12.44
C ARG A 284 16.63 8.30 -11.07
N GLN A 285 15.77 7.89 -10.15
CA GLN A 285 16.22 7.34 -8.87
C GLN A 285 16.74 5.92 -9.04
N LEU A 286 16.15 5.11 -9.91
CA LEU A 286 16.71 3.81 -10.28
C LEU A 286 18.08 3.94 -10.93
N GLN A 287 18.28 4.92 -11.84
CA GLN A 287 19.60 5.23 -12.41
C GLN A 287 20.61 5.59 -11.32
N ARG A 288 20.21 6.37 -10.31
CA ARG A 288 21.09 6.71 -9.18
C ARG A 288 21.52 5.47 -8.40
N ILE A 289 20.61 4.52 -8.18
CA ILE A 289 20.91 3.25 -7.52
C ILE A 289 21.90 2.43 -8.37
N LEU A 290 21.62 2.26 -9.65
CA LEU A 290 22.50 1.52 -10.57
C LEU A 290 23.88 2.15 -10.73
N ASN A 291 23.96 3.50 -10.75
CA ASN A 291 25.21 4.26 -10.82
C ASN A 291 26.06 4.20 -9.52
N ALA A 292 25.56 3.55 -8.47
CA ALA A 292 26.36 3.25 -7.28
C ALA A 292 27.30 2.04 -7.46
N TYR A 293 27.09 1.25 -8.52
CA TYR A 293 28.01 0.21 -8.99
C TYR A 293 29.01 0.79 -10.01
N ASP A 294 30.06 0.05 -10.34
CA ASP A 294 31.04 0.44 -11.34
C ASP A 294 30.44 0.55 -12.76
N SER A 295 29.43 -0.28 -13.03
CA SER A 295 28.59 -0.23 -14.22
C SER A 295 27.23 -0.87 -13.95
N TRP A 296 26.24 -0.59 -14.80
CA TRP A 296 24.92 -1.25 -14.70
C TRP A 296 25.04 -2.77 -14.94
N ARG A 297 25.95 -3.20 -15.80
CA ARG A 297 26.27 -4.62 -16.01
C ARG A 297 26.77 -5.26 -14.71
N ASP A 298 27.69 -4.59 -14.03
CA ASP A 298 28.20 -5.01 -12.72
C ASP A 298 27.07 -5.12 -11.68
N ALA A 299 26.11 -4.20 -11.70
CA ALA A 299 24.93 -4.29 -10.85
C ALA A 299 24.09 -5.56 -11.12
N ALA A 300 23.88 -5.92 -12.39
CA ALA A 300 23.14 -7.13 -12.78
C ALA A 300 23.88 -8.43 -12.42
N GLU A 301 25.21 -8.43 -12.47
CA GLU A 301 26.03 -9.60 -12.16
C GLU A 301 26.18 -9.84 -10.64
N LYS A 302 26.30 -8.76 -9.84
CA LYS A 302 26.61 -8.83 -8.42
C LYS A 302 25.40 -8.99 -7.50
N ALA A 303 24.19 -8.76 -7.99
CA ALA A 303 22.97 -8.88 -7.22
C ALA A 303 21.86 -9.58 -8.00
N VAL A 304 20.89 -10.15 -7.27
CA VAL A 304 19.58 -10.50 -7.82
C VAL A 304 18.65 -9.31 -7.58
N TRP A 305 17.98 -8.84 -8.63
CA TRP A 305 17.04 -7.74 -8.57
C TRP A 305 15.62 -8.25 -8.82
N VAL A 306 14.71 -7.83 -7.98
CA VAL A 306 13.26 -7.95 -8.19
C VAL A 306 12.71 -6.52 -8.23
N VAL A 307 12.44 -6.01 -9.43
CA VAL A 307 11.87 -4.67 -9.64
C VAL A 307 10.40 -4.83 -9.96
N MET A 308 9.50 -4.29 -9.14
CA MET A 308 8.09 -4.61 -9.25
C MET A 308 7.19 -3.46 -8.84
N GLY A 309 5.96 -3.46 -9.37
CA GLY A 309 4.86 -2.67 -8.82
C GLY A 309 4.17 -3.42 -7.68
N ASP A 310 3.55 -2.69 -6.77
CA ASP A 310 2.67 -3.26 -5.74
C ASP A 310 1.22 -3.39 -6.25
N GLY A 311 0.77 -2.50 -7.11
CA GLY A 311 -0.54 -2.49 -7.76
C GLY A 311 -0.57 -1.51 -8.90
N GLY A 312 -1.76 -1.30 -9.48
CA GLY A 312 -1.97 -0.31 -10.51
C GLY A 312 -3.03 0.72 -10.11
N GLN A 313 -3.28 1.68 -10.99
CA GLN A 313 -4.32 2.70 -10.82
C GLN A 313 -5.24 2.76 -12.04
N THR A 314 -6.50 3.04 -11.79
CA THR A 314 -7.50 3.30 -12.84
C THR A 314 -7.78 4.80 -12.93
N SER A 315 -7.90 5.34 -14.14
CA SER A 315 -8.28 6.75 -14.34
C SER A 315 -9.66 7.04 -13.76
N ILE A 316 -9.77 8.13 -12.99
CA ILE A 316 -11.03 8.62 -12.40
C ILE A 316 -11.61 9.72 -13.27
N GLY A 317 -12.92 9.71 -13.45
CA GLY A 317 -13.63 10.72 -14.22
C GLY A 317 -13.41 12.15 -13.69
N ARG A 318 -13.40 13.14 -14.59
CA ARG A 318 -13.19 14.56 -14.25
C ARG A 318 -14.41 15.22 -13.62
N ASP A 319 -15.60 14.76 -14.00
CA ASP A 319 -16.87 15.31 -13.50
C ASP A 319 -17.13 14.83 -12.06
N LYS A 320 -17.04 15.75 -11.12
CA LYS A 320 -17.13 15.50 -9.67
C LYS A 320 -18.47 14.87 -9.24
N ASP A 321 -19.55 15.21 -9.93
CA ASP A 321 -20.88 14.72 -9.56
C ASP A 321 -21.15 13.34 -10.15
N LYS A 322 -20.53 13.03 -11.30
CA LYS A 322 -20.68 11.73 -11.94
C LYS A 322 -19.70 10.70 -11.41
N ALA A 323 -18.43 11.08 -11.18
CA ALA A 323 -17.37 10.14 -10.81
C ALA A 323 -17.38 9.74 -9.32
N ALA A 324 -17.92 10.57 -8.42
CA ALA A 324 -18.00 10.26 -7.00
C ALA A 324 -19.28 9.49 -6.63
N ILE A 325 -19.13 8.31 -6.05
CA ILE A 325 -20.20 7.53 -5.42
C ILE A 325 -20.33 8.00 -3.98
N ARG A 326 -21.25 8.95 -3.72
CA ARG A 326 -21.40 9.59 -2.40
C ARG A 326 -22.19 8.67 -1.45
N LEU A 327 -21.50 7.97 -0.56
CA LEU A 327 -22.12 7.01 0.37
C LEU A 327 -23.21 7.64 1.25
N HIS A 328 -22.96 8.82 1.82
CA HIS A 328 -23.97 9.53 2.63
C HIS A 328 -25.25 9.86 1.84
N SER A 329 -25.14 10.03 0.53
CA SER A 329 -26.30 10.26 -0.32
C SER A 329 -27.09 8.99 -0.63
N LEU A 330 -26.41 7.85 -0.74
CA LEU A 330 -27.06 6.55 -0.92
C LEU A 330 -27.81 6.11 0.34
N PHE A 331 -27.26 6.43 1.52
CA PHE A 331 -27.78 5.99 2.81
C PHE A 331 -28.49 7.10 3.62
N LYS A 332 -29.18 8.03 2.93
CA LYS A 332 -29.87 9.18 3.57
C LYS A 332 -30.85 8.80 4.68
N GLY A 333 -31.43 7.62 4.64
CA GLY A 333 -32.40 7.12 5.64
C GLY A 333 -31.77 6.52 6.89
N TYR A 334 -30.42 6.43 6.96
CA TYR A 334 -29.70 5.78 8.05
C TYR A 334 -28.93 6.77 8.90
N ARG A 335 -28.77 6.45 10.18
CA ARG A 335 -27.81 7.16 11.04
C ARG A 335 -26.43 6.59 10.80
N ILE A 336 -25.53 7.48 10.38
CA ILE A 336 -24.16 7.15 10.01
C ILE A 336 -23.23 7.72 11.07
N ALA A 337 -22.41 6.87 11.66
CA ALA A 337 -21.39 7.27 12.62
C ALA A 337 -20.34 8.18 11.96
N LYS A 338 -19.86 9.17 12.69
CA LYS A 338 -18.74 10.00 12.27
C LYS A 338 -17.43 9.25 12.41
N ILE A 339 -16.52 9.48 11.48
CA ILE A 339 -15.25 8.75 11.43
C ILE A 339 -14.37 8.96 12.68
N ASN A 340 -14.43 10.12 13.32
CA ASN A 340 -13.60 10.49 14.46
C ASN A 340 -14.19 10.12 15.83
N GLU A 341 -15.49 9.81 15.91
CA GLU A 341 -16.17 9.50 17.16
C GLU A 341 -16.36 7.99 17.36
N GLY A 342 -16.31 7.22 16.25
CA GLY A 342 -16.73 5.82 16.24
C GLY A 342 -18.25 5.69 16.40
N PRO A 343 -18.81 4.47 16.22
CA PRO A 343 -20.25 4.26 16.31
C PRO A 343 -20.76 4.31 17.76
N ASP A 344 -21.82 5.06 18.00
CA ASP A 344 -22.61 5.01 19.22
C ASP A 344 -23.76 3.97 19.12
N ARG A 345 -24.58 3.85 20.19
CA ARG A 345 -25.71 2.91 20.22
C ARG A 345 -26.83 3.23 19.23
N LYS A 346 -26.85 4.44 18.68
CA LYS A 346 -27.90 4.91 17.76
C LYS A 346 -27.45 4.79 16.31
N ASP A 347 -26.15 4.68 16.08
CA ASP A 347 -25.60 4.62 14.72
C ASP A 347 -25.82 3.24 14.10
N GLN A 348 -26.32 3.25 12.88
CA GLN A 348 -26.65 2.06 12.12
C GLN A 348 -25.50 1.65 11.20
N LEU A 349 -24.77 2.62 10.68
CA LEU A 349 -23.72 2.42 9.69
C LEU A 349 -22.47 3.22 10.03
N LEU A 350 -21.33 2.70 9.55
CA LEU A 350 -20.04 3.38 9.53
C LEU A 350 -19.35 3.06 8.20
N PHE A 351 -18.70 4.04 7.59
CA PHE A 351 -18.00 3.86 6.32
C PHE A 351 -16.50 3.98 6.50
N ALA A 352 -15.75 3.06 5.87
CA ALA A 352 -14.32 3.18 5.68
C ALA A 352 -14.01 3.06 4.18
N VAL A 353 -13.54 4.16 3.59
CA VAL A 353 -13.31 4.27 2.15
C VAL A 353 -11.85 4.00 1.84
N ASN A 354 -11.61 3.08 0.91
CA ASN A 354 -10.31 2.76 0.33
C ASN A 354 -10.37 3.08 -1.17
N ASP A 355 -10.61 4.36 -1.48
CA ASP A 355 -10.71 4.97 -2.80
C ASP A 355 -11.79 4.30 -3.69
N ARG A 356 -11.44 3.30 -4.50
CA ARG A 356 -12.37 2.58 -5.39
C ARG A 356 -13.03 1.37 -4.75
N MET A 357 -12.74 1.11 -3.49
CA MET A 357 -13.40 0.13 -2.63
C MET A 357 -13.87 0.78 -1.34
N ALA A 358 -14.97 0.32 -0.77
CA ALA A 358 -15.44 0.77 0.54
C ALA A 358 -15.95 -0.39 1.39
N TYR A 359 -15.64 -0.32 2.69
CA TYR A 359 -16.31 -1.09 3.72
C TYR A 359 -17.52 -0.32 4.25
N ILE A 360 -18.69 -0.92 4.21
CA ILE A 360 -19.92 -0.42 4.81
C ILE A 360 -20.23 -1.31 6.02
N TYR A 361 -19.86 -0.83 7.21
CA TYR A 361 -20.11 -1.55 8.46
C TYR A 361 -21.55 -1.32 8.91
N VAL A 362 -22.22 -2.39 9.30
CA VAL A 362 -23.54 -2.36 9.95
C VAL A 362 -23.31 -2.54 11.44
N THR A 363 -23.39 -1.43 12.18
CA THR A 363 -23.02 -1.34 13.60
C THR A 363 -24.17 -1.68 14.54
N ASP A 364 -25.39 -1.41 14.13
CA ASP A 364 -26.61 -1.78 14.84
C ASP A 364 -27.05 -3.22 14.52
N GLN A 365 -27.39 -4.00 15.56
CA GLN A 365 -27.83 -5.39 15.40
C GLN A 365 -29.22 -5.52 14.77
N ASN A 366 -30.08 -4.51 14.91
CA ASN A 366 -31.43 -4.54 14.37
C ASN A 366 -31.48 -4.16 12.89
N THR A 367 -30.44 -3.55 12.35
CA THR A 367 -30.34 -3.24 10.93
C THR A 367 -29.88 -4.47 10.15
N PRO A 368 -30.70 -5.01 9.23
CA PRO A 368 -30.29 -6.15 8.38
C PRO A 368 -29.10 -5.77 7.47
N LEU A 369 -28.11 -6.65 7.35
CA LEU A 369 -27.00 -6.45 6.42
C LEU A 369 -27.49 -6.32 4.96
N GLN A 370 -28.58 -7.01 4.63
CA GLN A 370 -29.22 -6.99 3.31
C GLN A 370 -29.71 -5.58 2.93
N ASP A 371 -30.07 -4.74 3.89
CA ASP A 371 -30.50 -3.37 3.61
C ASP A 371 -29.34 -2.56 3.01
N ALA A 372 -28.13 -2.70 3.56
CA ALA A 372 -26.94 -2.07 3.00
C ALA A 372 -26.65 -2.56 1.56
N VAL A 373 -26.79 -3.87 1.31
CA VAL A 373 -26.65 -4.44 -0.03
C VAL A 373 -27.67 -3.83 -0.99
N ASN A 374 -28.93 -3.74 -0.57
CA ASN A 374 -30.03 -3.22 -1.39
C ASN A 374 -29.85 -1.73 -1.74
N GLU A 375 -29.34 -0.92 -0.80
CA GLU A 375 -29.04 0.50 -1.07
C GLU A 375 -27.89 0.64 -2.07
N LEU A 376 -26.80 -0.09 -1.89
CA LEU A 376 -25.66 -0.06 -2.82
C LEU A 376 -26.03 -0.51 -4.24
N LYS A 377 -26.88 -1.51 -4.38
CA LYS A 377 -27.36 -2.02 -5.69
C LYS A 377 -28.14 -0.99 -6.49
N LYS A 378 -28.67 0.07 -5.89
CA LYS A 378 -29.38 1.13 -6.62
C LYS A 378 -28.43 1.92 -7.54
N ASP A 379 -27.14 2.02 -7.19
CA ASP A 379 -26.16 2.79 -7.95
C ASP A 379 -25.45 1.93 -9.01
N GLY A 380 -25.70 2.23 -10.29
CA GLY A 380 -25.12 1.50 -11.42
C GLY A 380 -23.61 1.70 -11.61
N ARG A 381 -22.96 2.61 -10.87
CA ARG A 381 -21.51 2.85 -10.86
C ARG A 381 -20.77 1.84 -9.99
N ILE A 382 -21.46 1.16 -9.09
CA ILE A 382 -20.93 0.06 -8.28
C ILE A 382 -20.86 -1.18 -9.18
N ALA A 383 -19.69 -1.81 -9.22
CA ALA A 383 -19.44 -3.01 -10.00
C ALA A 383 -20.14 -4.20 -9.37
N PHE A 384 -19.85 -4.40 -8.07
CA PHE A 384 -20.48 -5.42 -7.24
C PHE A 384 -20.47 -5.03 -5.75
N THR A 385 -21.30 -5.72 -4.99
CA THR A 385 -21.27 -5.74 -3.53
C THR A 385 -21.00 -7.17 -3.06
N ALA A 386 -20.24 -7.32 -1.95
CA ALA A 386 -19.98 -8.64 -1.38
C ALA A 386 -20.20 -8.66 0.13
N TRP A 387 -20.70 -9.78 0.64
CA TRP A 387 -20.93 -9.98 2.09
C TRP A 387 -20.81 -11.45 2.49
N LYS A 388 -20.63 -11.69 3.79
CA LYS A 388 -20.62 -13.05 4.38
C LYS A 388 -22.00 -13.42 4.94
N LYS A 389 -22.43 -14.63 4.65
CA LYS A 389 -23.59 -15.24 5.30
C LYS A 389 -23.45 -16.77 5.33
N ASP A 390 -23.62 -17.37 6.49
CA ASP A 390 -23.67 -18.82 6.68
C ASP A 390 -22.49 -19.60 6.05
N GLY A 391 -21.27 -19.05 6.21
CA GLY A 391 -20.03 -19.64 5.68
C GLY A 391 -19.78 -19.40 4.18
N TRP A 392 -20.67 -18.68 3.51
CA TRP A 392 -20.55 -18.30 2.10
C TRP A 392 -20.19 -16.83 1.94
N ILE A 393 -19.46 -16.54 0.88
CA ILE A 393 -19.34 -15.18 0.33
C ILE A 393 -20.39 -15.05 -0.78
N TYR A 394 -21.21 -14.02 -0.67
CA TYR A 394 -22.19 -13.63 -1.68
C TYR A 394 -21.65 -12.40 -2.43
N VAL A 395 -21.89 -12.37 -3.73
CA VAL A 395 -21.58 -11.23 -4.60
C VAL A 395 -22.83 -10.91 -5.40
N ASP A 396 -23.20 -9.64 -5.47
CA ASP A 396 -24.38 -9.18 -6.18
C ASP A 396 -24.16 -7.81 -6.82
N SER A 397 -24.95 -7.46 -7.83
CA SER A 397 -24.91 -6.17 -8.49
C SER A 397 -26.29 -5.75 -8.97
N LYS A 398 -26.42 -4.48 -9.42
CA LYS A 398 -27.66 -3.97 -10.01
C LYS A 398 -28.13 -4.77 -11.23
N ARG A 399 -27.20 -5.40 -11.95
CA ARG A 399 -27.51 -6.10 -13.23
C ARG A 399 -27.83 -7.57 -13.05
N SER A 400 -27.52 -8.15 -11.89
CA SER A 400 -27.71 -9.57 -11.66
C SER A 400 -29.14 -9.92 -11.28
N LEU A 401 -29.65 -11.03 -11.84
CA LEU A 401 -30.92 -11.64 -11.47
C LEU A 401 -30.82 -12.50 -10.23
N LYS A 402 -29.63 -13.06 -9.95
CA LYS A 402 -29.34 -13.85 -8.74
C LYS A 402 -27.89 -13.63 -8.32
N PRO A 403 -27.59 -13.61 -7.00
CA PRO A 403 -26.22 -13.44 -6.54
C PRO A 403 -25.36 -14.65 -6.92
N LEU A 404 -24.07 -14.38 -7.16
CA LEU A 404 -23.02 -15.38 -7.08
C LEU A 404 -22.78 -15.70 -5.61
N ARG A 405 -22.51 -16.94 -5.27
CA ARG A 405 -21.97 -17.31 -3.96
C ARG A 405 -20.86 -18.33 -4.12
N PHE A 406 -19.88 -18.25 -3.23
CA PHE A 406 -18.75 -19.16 -3.26
C PHE A 406 -18.14 -19.37 -1.87
N ARG A 407 -17.40 -20.46 -1.72
CA ARG A 407 -16.57 -20.79 -0.56
C ARG A 407 -15.41 -21.68 -0.97
N PRO A 408 -14.31 -21.71 -0.19
CA PRO A 408 -13.23 -22.67 -0.41
C PRO A 408 -13.71 -24.12 -0.32
N GLN A 409 -12.92 -25.00 -0.90
CA GLN A 409 -13.15 -26.45 -0.98
C GLN A 409 -14.38 -26.81 -1.82
N GLY A 410 -14.13 -27.37 -3.00
CA GLY A 410 -15.21 -27.76 -3.91
C GLY A 410 -14.70 -28.35 -5.22
N GLY A 411 -15.62 -28.48 -6.18
CA GLY A 411 -15.35 -29.16 -7.44
C GLY A 411 -14.70 -28.29 -8.52
N TYR A 412 -14.67 -26.96 -8.34
CA TYR A 412 -14.00 -26.08 -9.30
C TYR A 412 -12.56 -25.81 -8.87
N GLN A 413 -11.62 -25.79 -9.84
CA GLN A 413 -10.23 -25.44 -9.63
C GLN A 413 -9.87 -24.16 -10.38
N ASP A 414 -9.13 -23.27 -9.72
CA ASP A 414 -8.62 -22.06 -10.34
C ASP A 414 -7.19 -22.23 -10.88
N PRO A 415 -6.66 -21.25 -11.66
CA PRO A 415 -5.31 -21.32 -12.22
C PRO A 415 -4.18 -21.38 -11.17
N TYR A 416 -4.50 -21.10 -9.91
CA TYR A 416 -3.56 -21.12 -8.79
C TYR A 416 -3.64 -22.39 -7.94
N GLY A 417 -4.36 -23.43 -8.44
CA GLY A 417 -4.51 -24.71 -7.77
C GLY A 417 -5.46 -24.71 -6.57
N GLN A 418 -6.24 -23.64 -6.38
CA GLN A 418 -7.21 -23.56 -5.29
C GLN A 418 -8.55 -24.16 -5.72
N SER A 419 -9.25 -24.82 -4.79
CA SER A 419 -10.55 -25.44 -5.07
C SER A 419 -11.70 -24.66 -4.45
N TRP A 420 -12.82 -24.59 -5.18
CA TRP A 420 -13.96 -23.73 -4.85
C TRP A 420 -15.30 -24.45 -5.06
N THR A 421 -16.25 -24.18 -4.17
CA THR A 421 -17.67 -24.38 -4.44
C THR A 421 -18.28 -23.06 -4.87
N ILE A 422 -18.83 -23.01 -6.09
CA ILE A 422 -19.38 -21.79 -6.69
C ILE A 422 -20.79 -22.08 -7.20
N SER A 423 -21.72 -21.15 -7.03
CA SER A 423 -23.05 -21.19 -7.65
C SER A 423 -23.62 -19.79 -7.86
N GLY A 424 -24.48 -19.63 -8.82
CA GLY A 424 -25.11 -18.34 -9.15
C GLY A 424 -24.63 -17.76 -10.45
N ASP A 425 -24.51 -16.44 -10.52
CA ASP A 425 -24.13 -15.70 -11.73
C ASP A 425 -22.60 -15.44 -11.76
N PHE A 426 -21.88 -16.28 -12.48
CA PHE A 426 -20.41 -16.22 -12.60
C PHE A 426 -19.93 -14.95 -13.29
N SER A 427 -20.78 -14.30 -14.11
CA SER A 427 -20.44 -13.07 -14.80
C SER A 427 -20.19 -11.88 -13.87
N LEU A 428 -20.65 -11.95 -12.62
CA LEU A 428 -20.42 -10.90 -11.60
C LEU A 428 -18.95 -10.68 -11.28
N LEU A 429 -18.14 -11.72 -11.38
CA LEU A 429 -16.69 -11.68 -11.21
C LEU A 429 -15.93 -12.07 -12.49
N ASP A 430 -16.61 -12.00 -13.64
CA ASP A 430 -16.06 -12.37 -14.96
C ASP A 430 -15.32 -13.72 -14.93
N ILE A 431 -15.97 -14.71 -14.28
CA ILE A 431 -15.47 -16.08 -14.20
C ILE A 431 -16.04 -16.87 -15.38
N LYS A 432 -15.15 -17.53 -16.13
CA LYS A 432 -15.48 -18.49 -17.17
C LYS A 432 -15.13 -19.90 -16.69
N THR A 433 -15.84 -20.91 -17.18
CA THR A 433 -15.61 -22.31 -16.81
C THR A 433 -15.35 -23.16 -18.05
N ASP A 434 -14.43 -24.10 -17.92
CA ASP A 434 -14.25 -25.23 -18.83
C ASP A 434 -14.24 -26.51 -17.99
N GLY A 435 -15.36 -27.22 -18.00
CA GLY A 435 -15.58 -28.33 -17.06
C GLY A 435 -15.47 -27.87 -15.60
N ALA A 436 -14.55 -28.45 -14.85
CA ALA A 436 -14.26 -28.10 -13.46
C ALA A 436 -13.21 -26.98 -13.33
N SER A 437 -12.56 -26.55 -14.40
CA SER A 437 -11.58 -25.47 -14.39
C SER A 437 -12.27 -24.13 -14.49
N ILE A 438 -11.79 -23.14 -13.75
CA ILE A 438 -12.22 -21.74 -13.86
C ILE A 438 -11.09 -20.88 -14.39
N MET A 439 -11.48 -19.85 -15.13
CA MET A 439 -10.60 -18.80 -15.63
C MET A 439 -11.13 -17.45 -15.16
N TYR A 440 -10.23 -16.61 -14.70
CA TYR A 440 -10.55 -15.23 -14.31
C TYR A 440 -10.37 -14.29 -15.51
N GLY A 441 -11.28 -13.33 -15.68
CA GLY A 441 -11.18 -12.27 -16.66
C GLY A 441 -10.75 -10.94 -16.04
N ASP A 442 -11.67 -9.99 -15.94
CA ASP A 442 -11.41 -8.64 -15.42
C ASP A 442 -11.06 -8.58 -13.93
N TYR A 443 -11.23 -9.68 -13.18
CA TYR A 443 -10.96 -9.77 -11.75
C TYR A 443 -9.99 -10.92 -11.44
N PRO A 444 -8.66 -10.70 -11.57
CA PRO A 444 -7.65 -11.74 -11.37
C PRO A 444 -7.66 -12.27 -9.93
N ASP A 445 -7.56 -13.60 -9.77
CA ASP A 445 -7.62 -14.31 -8.49
C ASP A 445 -8.81 -13.88 -7.60
N ALA A 446 -9.96 -13.62 -8.24
CA ALA A 446 -11.10 -12.95 -7.61
C ALA A 446 -11.60 -13.66 -6.35
N LEU A 447 -11.69 -15.00 -6.38
CA LEU A 447 -12.28 -15.77 -5.29
C LEU A 447 -11.40 -15.72 -4.04
N ALA A 448 -10.09 -15.97 -4.16
CA ALA A 448 -9.19 -15.98 -3.02
C ALA A 448 -9.03 -14.58 -2.42
N ARG A 449 -8.87 -13.57 -3.26
CA ARG A 449 -8.68 -12.17 -2.86
C ARG A 449 -9.92 -11.63 -2.16
N LEU A 450 -11.12 -11.84 -2.72
CA LEU A 450 -12.38 -11.39 -2.12
C LEU A 450 -12.73 -12.18 -0.85
N TYR A 451 -12.51 -13.51 -0.86
CA TYR A 451 -12.65 -14.34 0.35
C TYR A 451 -11.76 -13.80 1.47
N SER A 452 -10.54 -13.47 1.13
CA SER A 452 -9.55 -12.94 2.05
C SER A 452 -9.97 -11.60 2.65
N ALA A 453 -10.38 -10.64 1.83
CA ALA A 453 -10.87 -9.34 2.29
C ALA A 453 -12.09 -9.47 3.22
N MET A 454 -13.02 -10.37 2.88
CA MET A 454 -14.21 -10.65 3.71
C MET A 454 -13.88 -11.33 5.06
N HIS A 455 -12.66 -11.90 5.22
CA HIS A 455 -12.20 -12.54 6.45
C HIS A 455 -11.00 -11.82 7.10
N SER A 456 -10.65 -10.63 6.61
CA SER A 456 -9.48 -9.88 7.07
C SER A 456 -9.60 -9.39 8.51
N HIS A 457 -10.79 -9.00 8.94
CA HIS A 457 -11.06 -8.45 10.28
C HIS A 457 -12.46 -8.77 10.77
N ARG A 458 -12.74 -8.42 12.02
CA ARG A 458 -14.04 -8.63 12.66
C ARG A 458 -15.03 -7.52 12.27
N GLY A 459 -16.29 -7.85 12.28
CA GLY A 459 -17.40 -6.91 12.04
C GLY A 459 -18.45 -7.48 11.09
N ARG A 460 -19.61 -6.83 11.07
CA ARG A 460 -20.68 -7.05 10.10
C ARG A 460 -20.53 -5.97 9.05
N PHE A 461 -20.12 -6.32 7.84
CA PHE A 461 -19.90 -5.34 6.80
C PHE A 461 -20.19 -5.89 5.40
N VAL A 462 -20.46 -4.98 4.50
CA VAL A 462 -20.53 -5.18 3.06
C VAL A 462 -19.31 -4.53 2.43
N ILE A 463 -18.68 -5.19 1.49
CA ILE A 463 -17.71 -4.59 0.57
C ILE A 463 -18.49 -4.05 -0.63
N ALA A 464 -18.19 -2.83 -1.04
CA ALA A 464 -18.61 -2.26 -2.31
C ALA A 464 -17.38 -1.97 -3.17
N ASP A 465 -17.42 -2.36 -4.45
CA ASP A 465 -16.35 -2.17 -5.43
C ASP A 465 -16.85 -1.30 -6.58
N ALA A 466 -16.08 -0.28 -6.98
CA ALA A 466 -16.48 0.67 -7.99
C ALA A 466 -16.01 0.26 -9.40
N LYS A 467 -16.86 0.49 -10.40
CA LYS A 467 -16.45 0.34 -11.81
C LYS A 467 -15.31 1.29 -12.17
N PRO A 468 -14.52 0.99 -13.22
CA PRO A 468 -13.56 1.94 -13.77
C PRO A 468 -14.17 3.32 -14.04
N GLY A 469 -13.44 4.38 -13.72
CA GLY A 469 -13.88 5.76 -13.82
C GLY A 469 -14.57 6.34 -12.58
N PHE A 470 -14.90 5.50 -11.59
CA PHE A 470 -15.62 5.90 -10.38
C PHE A 470 -14.83 5.58 -9.11
N GLN A 471 -15.10 6.38 -8.05
CA GLN A 471 -14.53 6.19 -6.71
C GLN A 471 -15.58 6.47 -5.65
N PHE A 472 -15.40 5.93 -4.46
CA PHE A 472 -16.29 6.20 -3.33
C PHE A 472 -15.94 7.52 -2.64
N ALA A 473 -16.97 8.21 -2.17
CA ALA A 473 -16.86 9.42 -1.36
C ALA A 473 -17.52 9.18 0.00
N GLY A 474 -16.69 9.08 1.03
CA GLY A 474 -17.06 9.05 2.43
C GLY A 474 -16.85 10.40 3.11
N GLU A 475 -16.89 10.42 4.45
CA GLU A 475 -16.60 11.61 5.24
C GLU A 475 -15.10 11.93 5.15
N LYS A 476 -14.76 13.06 4.49
CA LYS A 476 -13.39 13.55 4.31
C LYS A 476 -12.43 12.64 3.52
N SER A 477 -12.91 11.54 2.94
CA SER A 477 -12.07 10.67 2.12
C SER A 477 -11.44 11.42 0.92
N PRO A 478 -10.25 11.00 0.45
CA PRO A 478 -9.61 11.58 -0.73
C PRO A 478 -10.45 11.38 -1.98
N LEU A 479 -10.33 12.30 -2.94
CA LEU A 479 -11.01 12.23 -4.22
C LEU A 479 -10.07 12.70 -5.34
N HIS A 480 -9.88 11.87 -6.36
CA HIS A 480 -8.85 12.01 -7.39
C HIS A 480 -9.43 12.32 -8.78
N PHE A 481 -10.31 13.30 -8.88
CA PHE A 481 -10.99 13.65 -10.15
C PHE A 481 -10.02 14.05 -11.27
N GLY A 482 -10.04 13.31 -12.36
CA GLY A 482 -9.14 13.47 -13.50
C GLY A 482 -7.74 12.88 -13.30
N GLY A 483 -7.48 12.34 -12.14
CA GLY A 483 -6.27 11.59 -11.77
C GLY A 483 -6.47 10.08 -11.83
N GLY A 484 -5.66 9.35 -11.08
CA GLY A 484 -5.77 7.92 -10.87
C GLY A 484 -6.36 7.56 -9.51
N GLY A 485 -6.91 6.36 -9.39
CA GLY A 485 -7.38 5.78 -8.15
C GLY A 485 -7.28 4.27 -8.19
N HIS A 486 -7.17 3.65 -7.02
CA HIS A 486 -7.06 2.19 -6.86
C HIS A 486 -7.92 1.67 -5.70
N GLY A 487 -7.71 0.45 -5.24
CA GLY A 487 -8.51 -0.15 -4.18
C GLY A 487 -9.46 -1.24 -4.69
N SER A 488 -9.82 -1.24 -5.97
CA SER A 488 -10.76 -2.17 -6.59
C SER A 488 -10.13 -3.55 -6.85
N LEU A 489 -10.98 -4.56 -6.96
CA LEU A 489 -10.59 -5.91 -7.40
C LEU A 489 -10.29 -5.95 -8.90
N TYR A 490 -10.64 -4.91 -9.65
CA TYR A 490 -10.51 -4.84 -11.10
C TYR A 490 -9.04 -4.89 -11.55
N LYS A 491 -8.78 -5.54 -12.69
CA LYS A 491 -7.42 -5.86 -13.17
C LYS A 491 -6.48 -4.67 -13.26
N THR A 492 -6.93 -3.47 -13.63
CA THR A 492 -6.06 -2.28 -13.73
C THR A 492 -5.55 -1.78 -12.39
N ASP A 493 -6.25 -2.10 -11.27
CA ASP A 493 -5.78 -1.81 -9.94
C ASP A 493 -4.94 -2.97 -9.38
N SER A 494 -5.19 -4.18 -9.88
CA SER A 494 -4.76 -5.45 -9.29
C SER A 494 -3.48 -6.00 -9.86
N LEU A 495 -3.19 -5.71 -11.13
CA LEU A 495 -2.05 -6.27 -11.85
C LEU A 495 -0.90 -5.27 -11.91
N ALA A 496 0.28 -5.73 -11.55
CA ALA A 496 1.51 -4.96 -11.60
C ALA A 496 2.62 -5.76 -12.30
N PRO A 497 3.56 -5.09 -13.00
CA PRO A 497 4.69 -5.75 -13.62
C PRO A 497 5.75 -6.13 -12.59
N MET A 498 6.54 -7.16 -12.92
CA MET A 498 7.71 -7.60 -12.18
C MET A 498 8.85 -7.93 -13.17
N ILE A 499 10.05 -7.52 -12.83
CA ILE A 499 11.27 -7.81 -13.57
C ILE A 499 12.26 -8.50 -12.62
N ILE A 500 12.77 -9.66 -12.97
CA ILE A 500 13.78 -10.42 -12.20
C ILE A 500 15.07 -10.43 -13.00
N VAL A 501 16.17 -9.91 -12.43
CA VAL A 501 17.49 -9.88 -13.05
C VAL A 501 18.48 -10.63 -12.16
N GLY A 502 19.35 -11.41 -12.76
CA GLY A 502 20.41 -12.15 -12.06
C GLY A 502 19.96 -13.47 -11.42
N SER A 503 18.73 -13.94 -11.70
CA SER A 503 18.22 -15.27 -11.36
C SER A 503 17.51 -15.89 -12.56
N GLU A 504 17.64 -17.21 -12.71
CA GLU A 504 16.85 -18.03 -13.65
C GLU A 504 15.52 -18.50 -13.03
N GLU A 505 15.38 -18.38 -11.72
CA GLU A 505 14.17 -18.78 -11.00
C GLU A 505 13.08 -17.71 -11.17
N VAL A 506 11.82 -18.16 -11.26
CA VAL A 506 10.62 -17.32 -11.30
C VAL A 506 9.58 -17.91 -10.33
N PRO A 507 8.68 -17.10 -9.75
CA PRO A 507 7.62 -17.61 -8.90
C PRO A 507 6.73 -18.62 -9.62
N ALA A 508 6.28 -19.66 -8.91
CA ALA A 508 5.43 -20.72 -9.49
C ALA A 508 4.06 -20.17 -9.98
N HIS A 509 3.56 -19.15 -9.32
CA HIS A 509 2.35 -18.42 -9.71
C HIS A 509 2.59 -16.92 -9.63
N LEU A 510 2.02 -16.17 -10.55
CA LEU A 510 2.19 -14.72 -10.67
C LEU A 510 1.27 -13.97 -9.69
N ARG A 511 1.56 -14.11 -8.38
CA ARG A 511 0.88 -13.43 -7.28
C ARG A 511 1.90 -12.89 -6.27
N HIS A 512 1.64 -11.74 -5.70
CA HIS A 512 2.54 -11.14 -4.70
C HIS A 512 2.79 -12.04 -3.49
N LEU A 513 1.81 -12.83 -3.09
CA LEU A 513 1.98 -13.74 -1.93
C LEU A 513 3.02 -14.85 -2.15
N GLU A 514 3.33 -15.20 -3.41
CA GLU A 514 4.30 -16.25 -3.73
C GLU A 514 5.76 -15.76 -3.62
N LEU A 515 5.97 -14.43 -3.63
CA LEU A 515 7.32 -13.85 -3.67
C LEU A 515 8.10 -14.03 -2.38
N LYS A 516 7.44 -14.27 -1.26
CA LYS A 516 8.14 -14.54 0.00
C LYS A 516 8.90 -15.87 -0.03
N ASP A 517 8.37 -16.87 -0.74
CA ASP A 517 8.94 -18.21 -0.83
C ASP A 517 9.91 -18.35 -2.03
N PHE A 518 9.90 -17.36 -2.93
CA PHE A 518 10.84 -17.21 -4.05
C PHE A 518 12.16 -16.62 -3.57
#